data_f86eaef830d7339d5e0a0d45ab880b2d
#
_entry.id   f86eaef830d7339d5e0a0d45ab880b2d
#
_cell.length_a   1.000
_cell.length_b   1.000
_cell.length_c   1.000
_cell.angle_alpha   90.00
_cell.angle_beta   90.00
_cell.angle_gamma   90.00
#
_symmetry.space_group_name_H-M   'P 1'
#
loop_
_entity.id
_entity.type
_entity.pdbx_description
1 polymer ?
#
loop_
_entity_poly.entity_id
_entity_poly.type
_entity_poly.pdbx_seq_one_letter_code
_entity_poly.pdbx_strand_id
1 'polypeptide(L)'
;MRYFCKSAITASLLAALAAPTPSAAATFDGDWNVQITSSNAACSSGTSVSIGINNGQVASNSTAVTASGRVAEAGTIRVTLASGLKRAVGSGVLAGTSGSGTWRAALCSGTWTAQRI
;
A
#
# COMPACT_ATOMS: atom_id res chain seq x y z
N MET A 1 37.19 16.94 -42.89
CA MET A 1 36.72 16.94 -42.73
C MET A 1 35.87 16.72 -42.23
N ARG A 2 35.66 16.80 -41.86
CA ARG A 2 34.94 16.65 -41.51
C ARG A 2 34.40 16.02 -40.87
N TYR A 3 34.23 15.78 -40.41
CA TYR A 3 33.73 15.09 -39.99
C TYR A 3 33.50 14.93 -38.93
N PHE A 4 33.52 14.96 -38.45
CA PHE A 4 33.44 14.87 -37.63
C PHE A 4 32.49 15.03 -36.84
N CYS A 5 32.35 15.29 -36.46
CA CYS A 5 31.34 15.88 -35.77
C CYS A 5 30.27 15.02 -35.41
N LYS A 6 30.12 14.15 -36.04
CA LYS A 6 29.07 13.33 -35.85
C LYS A 6 29.12 12.64 -34.61
N SER A 7 30.12 12.28 -34.11
CA SER A 7 30.17 11.44 -32.92
C SER A 7 29.62 12.09 -31.69
N ALA A 8 29.70 13.38 -31.60
CA ALA A 8 29.22 14.04 -30.42
C ALA A 8 27.73 13.92 -30.22
N ILE A 9 27.03 13.68 -31.28
CA ILE A 9 25.59 13.63 -31.22
C ILE A 9 25.06 12.45 -30.48
N THR A 10 25.73 11.34 -30.62
CA THR A 10 25.21 10.12 -30.03
C THR A 10 25.21 10.12 -28.53
N ALA A 11 26.13 10.84 -27.96
CA ALA A 11 26.26 10.81 -26.50
C ALA A 11 25.04 11.39 -25.82
N SER A 12 24.41 12.37 -26.39
CA SER A 12 23.31 13.03 -25.73
C SER A 12 22.08 12.16 -25.61
N LEU A 13 21.94 11.20 -26.46
CA LEU A 13 20.77 10.34 -26.41
C LEU A 13 20.72 9.46 -25.18
N LEU A 14 21.87 9.07 -24.70
CA LEU A 14 21.92 8.18 -23.56
C LEU A 14 21.44 8.85 -22.29
N ALA A 15 21.65 10.13 -22.16
CA ALA A 15 21.24 10.82 -20.95
C ALA A 15 19.74 10.80 -20.76
N ALA A 16 19.00 10.82 -21.85
CA ALA A 16 17.55 10.85 -21.76
C ALA A 16 16.98 9.55 -21.19
N LEU A 17 17.71 8.47 -21.37
CA LEU A 17 17.22 7.17 -20.90
C LEU A 17 17.42 6.94 -19.41
N ALA A 18 18.20 7.79 -18.80
CA ALA A 18 18.51 7.64 -17.39
C ALA A 18 17.46 8.27 -16.47
N ALA A 19 16.42 8.84 -17.02
CA ALA A 19 15.39 9.46 -16.20
C ALA A 19 14.72 8.44 -15.30
N PRO A 20 14.66 8.68 -14.00
CA PRO A 20 14.02 7.74 -13.10
C PRO A 20 12.53 7.73 -13.27
N THR A 21 11.91 6.57 -13.10
CA THR A 21 10.47 6.45 -13.07
C THR A 21 10.04 6.23 -11.63
N PRO A 22 8.93 6.82 -11.21
CA PRO A 22 8.44 6.59 -9.85
C PRO A 22 8.01 5.14 -9.67
N SER A 23 8.20 4.64 -8.47
CA SER A 23 7.73 3.32 -8.11
C SER A 23 6.20 3.32 -8.09
N ALA A 24 5.58 2.27 -8.64
CA ALA A 24 4.13 2.16 -8.60
C ALA A 24 3.61 2.05 -7.17
N ALA A 25 4.40 1.47 -6.26
CA ALA A 25 4.01 1.39 -4.86
C ALA A 25 3.87 2.77 -4.23
N ALA A 26 4.70 3.73 -4.64
CA ALA A 26 4.62 5.09 -4.11
C ALA A 26 3.34 5.80 -4.51
N THR A 27 2.64 5.32 -5.53
CA THR A 27 1.36 5.89 -5.94
C THR A 27 0.32 5.82 -4.83
N PHE A 28 0.45 4.86 -3.95
CA PHE A 28 -0.50 4.65 -2.86
C PHE A 28 -0.03 5.24 -1.55
N ASP A 29 1.09 5.95 -1.53
CA ASP A 29 1.60 6.58 -0.32
C ASP A 29 0.61 7.61 0.21
N GLY A 30 0.55 7.72 1.52
CA GLY A 30 -0.31 8.66 2.21
C GLY A 30 -1.03 8.01 3.36
N ASP A 31 -1.99 8.74 3.90
CA ASP A 31 -2.81 8.25 5.01
C ASP A 31 -4.10 7.67 4.47
N TRP A 32 -4.50 6.56 5.06
CA TRP A 32 -5.69 5.82 4.64
C TRP A 32 -6.54 5.50 5.84
N ASN A 33 -7.84 5.63 5.67
CA ASN A 33 -8.82 5.24 6.67
C ASN A 33 -9.39 3.88 6.27
N VAL A 34 -9.28 2.89 7.13
CA VAL A 34 -9.71 1.53 6.87
C VAL A 34 -10.91 1.21 7.74
N GLN A 35 -12.00 0.79 7.11
CA GLN A 35 -13.20 0.34 7.78
C GLN A 35 -13.21 -1.18 7.78
N ILE A 36 -13.32 -1.78 8.94
CA ILE A 36 -13.26 -3.24 9.11
C ILE A 36 -14.63 -3.72 9.57
N THR A 37 -15.17 -4.68 8.85
CA THR A 37 -16.44 -5.30 9.21
C THR A 37 -16.23 -6.79 9.42
N SER A 38 -16.96 -7.36 10.34
CA SER A 38 -16.91 -8.78 10.63
C SER A 38 -18.14 -9.48 10.07
N SER A 39 -17.92 -10.67 9.53
CA SER A 39 -19.02 -11.50 9.07
C SER A 39 -19.64 -12.32 10.19
N ASN A 40 -19.06 -12.27 11.39
CA ASN A 40 -19.55 -13.01 12.54
C ASN A 40 -20.03 -12.02 13.62
N ALA A 41 -21.28 -12.15 14.00
CA ALA A 41 -21.87 -11.22 14.98
C ALA A 41 -21.21 -11.32 16.36
N ALA A 42 -20.56 -12.42 16.67
CA ALA A 42 -19.84 -12.57 17.93
C ALA A 42 -18.56 -11.76 17.99
N CYS A 43 -18.06 -11.33 16.83
CA CYS A 43 -16.87 -10.49 16.76
C CYS A 43 -17.29 -9.03 16.66
N SER A 44 -16.46 -8.13 17.19
CA SER A 44 -16.79 -6.72 17.05
C SER A 44 -16.72 -6.31 15.60
N SER A 45 -17.67 -5.48 15.17
CA SER A 45 -17.74 -4.99 13.82
C SER A 45 -17.73 -3.47 13.84
N GLY A 46 -17.47 -2.87 12.68
CA GLY A 46 -17.51 -1.42 12.58
C GLY A 46 -16.27 -0.73 13.15
N THR A 47 -15.15 -1.41 13.15
CA THR A 47 -13.90 -0.83 13.62
C THR A 47 -13.24 -0.03 12.50
N SER A 48 -12.69 1.11 12.88
CA SER A 48 -11.98 1.98 11.94
C SER A 48 -10.53 2.09 12.39
N VAL A 49 -9.61 1.97 11.43
CA VAL A 49 -8.17 2.06 11.69
C VAL A 49 -7.55 3.01 10.68
N SER A 50 -6.66 3.88 11.16
CA SER A 50 -5.89 4.75 10.29
C SER A 50 -4.51 4.16 10.08
N ILE A 51 -4.11 4.02 8.84
CA ILE A 51 -2.78 3.52 8.47
C ILE A 51 -2.10 4.52 7.56
N GLY A 52 -0.78 4.45 7.55
CA GLY A 52 0.04 5.22 6.64
C GLY A 52 0.78 4.29 5.71
N ILE A 53 0.92 4.69 4.45
CA ILE A 53 1.70 3.97 3.47
C ILE A 53 2.83 4.89 3.03
N ASN A 54 4.06 4.36 3.09
CA ASN A 54 5.25 5.10 2.73
C ASN A 54 6.19 4.17 1.98
N ASN A 55 6.45 4.49 0.72
CA ASN A 55 7.27 3.64 -0.16
C ASN A 55 6.74 2.22 -0.22
N GLY A 56 5.42 2.07 -0.22
CA GLY A 56 4.79 0.77 -0.28
C GLY A 56 4.79 0.01 1.02
N GLN A 57 5.25 0.60 2.12
CA GLN A 57 5.26 -0.04 3.43
C GLN A 57 4.14 0.52 4.28
N VAL A 58 3.43 -0.35 4.96
CA VAL A 58 2.28 -0.02 5.78
C VAL A 58 2.68 0.09 7.23
N ALA A 59 2.19 1.11 7.90
CA ALA A 59 2.37 1.29 9.34
C ALA A 59 1.09 1.86 9.93
N SER A 60 0.89 1.66 11.23
CA SER A 60 -0.26 2.21 11.92
C SER A 60 0.00 3.65 12.34
N ASN A 61 -1.04 4.48 12.26
CA ASN A 61 -0.99 5.83 12.80
C ASN A 61 -1.52 5.89 14.24
N SER A 62 -1.87 4.73 14.79
CA SER A 62 -2.40 4.64 16.16
C SER A 62 -1.41 3.91 17.05
N THR A 63 -1.33 4.27 18.31
CA THR A 63 -0.49 3.57 19.28
C THR A 63 -1.17 2.32 19.82
N ALA A 64 -2.49 2.22 19.69
CA ALA A 64 -3.24 1.09 20.21
C ALA A 64 -3.13 -0.16 19.32
N VAL A 65 -2.81 0.06 18.05
CA VAL A 65 -2.73 -1.02 17.07
C VAL A 65 -1.43 -0.87 16.30
N THR A 66 -0.72 -1.97 16.11
CA THR A 66 0.43 -1.96 15.22
C THR A 66 0.02 -2.53 13.88
N ALA A 67 0.58 -2.00 12.82
CA ALA A 67 0.32 -2.47 11.47
C ALA A 67 1.63 -2.63 10.74
N SER A 68 1.73 -3.67 9.94
CA SER A 68 2.86 -3.88 9.07
C SER A 68 2.36 -4.53 7.80
N GLY A 69 3.06 -4.30 6.70
CA GLY A 69 2.65 -4.87 5.44
C GLY A 69 3.26 -4.16 4.26
N ARG A 70 2.84 -4.56 3.09
CA ARG A 70 3.36 -4.02 1.84
C ARG A 70 2.28 -3.88 0.79
N VAL A 71 2.49 -2.89 -0.06
CA VAL A 71 1.67 -2.65 -1.24
C VAL A 71 2.53 -2.92 -2.46
N ALA A 72 2.07 -3.81 -3.34
CA ALA A 72 2.77 -4.11 -4.57
C ALA A 72 2.44 -3.10 -5.66
N GLU A 73 3.17 -3.15 -6.76
CA GLU A 73 2.98 -2.23 -7.87
C GLU A 73 1.56 -2.20 -8.40
N ALA A 74 0.95 -3.35 -8.48
CA ALA A 74 -0.41 -3.47 -9.02
C ALA A 74 -1.49 -3.05 -8.03
N GLY A 75 -1.10 -2.68 -6.79
CA GLY A 75 -2.04 -2.29 -5.76
C GLY A 75 -2.41 -3.41 -4.81
N THR A 76 -1.90 -4.61 -5.01
CA THR A 76 -2.13 -5.70 -4.08
C THR A 76 -1.54 -5.35 -2.72
N ILE A 77 -2.32 -5.48 -1.67
CA ILE A 77 -1.89 -5.12 -0.33
C ILE A 77 -2.05 -6.30 0.61
N ARG A 78 -1.08 -6.44 1.49
CA ARG A 78 -1.08 -7.40 2.58
C ARG A 78 -0.69 -6.69 3.85
N VAL A 79 -1.50 -6.85 4.89
CA VAL A 79 -1.30 -6.14 6.15
C VAL A 79 -1.54 -7.09 7.31
N THR A 80 -0.67 -7.00 8.30
CA THR A 80 -0.89 -7.64 9.59
C THR A 80 -1.17 -6.56 10.61
N LEU A 81 -2.27 -6.69 11.32
CA LEU A 81 -2.64 -5.82 12.42
C LEU A 81 -2.50 -6.59 13.72
N ALA A 82 -2.01 -5.91 14.74
CA ALA A 82 -1.87 -6.51 16.07
C ALA A 82 -2.26 -5.50 17.14
N SER A 83 -2.99 -5.98 18.13
CA SER A 83 -3.38 -5.19 19.28
C SER A 83 -3.31 -6.09 20.50
N GLY A 84 -2.26 -5.92 21.29
CA GLY A 84 -2.00 -6.83 22.40
C GLY A 84 -1.70 -8.23 21.88
N LEU A 85 -2.45 -9.22 22.35
CA LEU A 85 -2.29 -10.60 21.90
C LEU A 85 -3.12 -10.94 20.67
N LYS A 86 -3.95 -10.01 20.23
CA LYS A 86 -4.80 -10.24 19.06
C LYS A 86 -4.07 -9.88 17.79
N ARG A 87 -4.29 -10.67 16.75
CA ARG A 87 -3.65 -10.49 15.47
C ARG A 87 -4.62 -10.79 14.34
N ALA A 88 -4.57 -10.00 13.29
CA ALA A 88 -5.38 -10.21 12.12
C ALA A 88 -4.52 -9.97 10.87
N VAL A 89 -4.82 -10.71 9.81
CA VAL A 89 -4.14 -10.56 8.52
C VAL A 89 -5.18 -10.16 7.49
N GLY A 90 -4.90 -9.07 6.79
CA GLY A 90 -5.75 -8.59 5.73
C GLY A 90 -5.04 -8.65 4.39
N SER A 91 -5.82 -8.85 3.34
CA SER A 91 -5.31 -8.79 1.98
C SER A 91 -6.38 -8.22 1.06
N GLY A 92 -5.96 -7.62 -0.02
CA GLY A 92 -6.88 -7.03 -0.97
C GLY A 92 -6.15 -6.21 -2.01
N VAL A 93 -6.85 -5.23 -2.56
CA VAL A 93 -6.33 -4.42 -3.66
C VAL A 93 -6.67 -2.96 -3.41
N LEU A 94 -5.69 -2.10 -3.63
CA LEU A 94 -5.88 -0.66 -3.69
C LEU A 94 -5.94 -0.22 -5.15
N ALA A 95 -6.81 0.73 -5.44
CA ALA A 95 -6.93 1.31 -6.77
C ALA A 95 -7.28 2.78 -6.61
N GLY A 96 -6.41 3.66 -7.12
CA GLY A 96 -6.62 5.08 -6.97
C GLY A 96 -6.61 5.49 -5.50
N THR A 97 -7.74 6.00 -5.01
CA THR A 97 -7.88 6.47 -3.64
C THR A 97 -8.73 5.56 -2.77
N SER A 98 -9.04 4.37 -3.25
CA SER A 98 -9.88 3.43 -2.51
C SER A 98 -9.29 2.03 -2.54
N GLY A 99 -9.81 1.16 -1.69
CA GLY A 99 -9.38 -0.21 -1.65
C GLY A 99 -10.37 -1.08 -0.93
N SER A 100 -10.21 -2.38 -1.10
CA SER A 100 -11.07 -3.34 -0.42
C SER A 100 -10.39 -4.71 -0.38
N GLY A 101 -10.89 -5.54 0.50
CA GLY A 101 -10.35 -6.88 0.64
C GLY A 101 -11.02 -7.64 1.76
N THR A 102 -10.33 -8.68 2.19
CA THR A 102 -10.79 -9.55 3.27
C THR A 102 -9.75 -9.60 4.37
N TRP A 103 -10.16 -10.02 5.55
CA TRP A 103 -9.26 -10.18 6.66
C TRP A 103 -9.64 -11.43 7.45
N ARG A 104 -8.69 -11.91 8.21
CA ARG A 104 -8.84 -13.12 8.97
C ARG A 104 -8.06 -13.03 10.27
N ALA A 105 -8.68 -13.46 11.35
CA ALA A 105 -8.05 -13.64 12.66
C ALA A 105 -8.34 -15.05 13.14
N ALA A 106 -7.96 -15.37 14.37
CA ALA A 106 -8.10 -16.74 14.88
C ALA A 106 -9.55 -17.20 14.88
N LEU A 107 -10.47 -16.36 15.34
CA LEU A 107 -11.88 -16.73 15.49
C LEU A 107 -12.81 -15.87 14.66
N CYS A 108 -12.29 -14.89 13.96
CA CYS A 108 -13.11 -13.92 13.25
C CYS A 108 -12.57 -13.69 11.85
N SER A 109 -13.45 -13.32 10.95
CA SER A 109 -13.08 -12.93 9.60
C SER A 109 -14.09 -11.94 9.09
N GLY A 110 -13.78 -11.31 7.96
CA GLY A 110 -14.69 -10.35 7.38
C GLY A 110 -14.05 -9.64 6.20
N THR A 111 -14.57 -8.45 5.93
CA THR A 111 -14.11 -7.62 4.83
C THR A 111 -13.64 -6.26 5.35
N TRP A 112 -12.89 -5.57 4.52
CA TRP A 112 -12.47 -4.21 4.83
C TRP A 112 -12.56 -3.35 3.58
N THR A 113 -12.75 -2.07 3.80
CA THR A 113 -12.66 -1.06 2.76
C THR A 113 -11.74 0.05 3.22
N ALA A 114 -11.11 0.72 2.28
CA ALA A 114 -10.17 1.78 2.61
C ALA A 114 -10.39 2.98 1.71
N GLN A 115 -10.13 4.15 2.28
CA GLN A 115 -10.19 5.41 1.57
C GLN A 115 -8.94 6.22 1.92
N ARG A 116 -8.30 6.79 0.90
CA ARG A 116 -7.20 7.71 1.14
C ARG A 116 -7.76 9.01 1.69
N ILE A 117 -7.11 9.50 2.72
CA ILE A 117 -7.52 10.75 3.36
C ILE A 117 -6.91 11.95 2.66
#